data_92c30f4a4490c4e0ce68cbfb2a74b2a5
#
_entry.id   92c30f4a4490c4e0ce68cbfb2a74b2a5
#
_cell.length_a   1.000
_cell.length_b   1.000
_cell.length_c   1.000
_cell.angle_alpha   90.00
_cell.angle_beta   90.00
_cell.angle_gamma   90.00
#
_symmetry.space_group_name_H-M   'P 1'
#
loop_
_entity.id
_entity.type
_entity.pdbx_description
1 polymer ?
#
loop_
_entity_poly.entity_id
_entity_poly.type
_entity_poly.pdbx_seq_one_letter_code
_entity_poly.pdbx_strand_id
1 'polypeptide(L)'
;MPKHFALVPAAGSGSRFGAEVPKQYLEAAGKPLIFHALAALCRCPQIAEVWVVLSAGDAWWAEVDVLSLGGKLRPVFCGGATRAESVANGLAALSAHLA
;
A
#
# COMPACT_ATOMS: atom_id res chain seq x y z
N MET A 1 21.51 14.52 -1.80
CA MET A 1 20.50 13.98 -2.73
C MET A 1 19.14 13.97 -2.06
N PRO A 2 18.14 14.63 -2.64
CA PRO A 2 16.80 14.56 -2.09
C PRO A 2 16.26 13.14 -2.19
N LYS A 3 15.56 12.71 -1.15
CA LYS A 3 14.91 11.40 -1.14
C LYS A 3 13.47 11.54 -1.54
N HIS A 4 12.98 10.58 -2.30
CA HIS A 4 11.57 10.53 -2.70
C HIS A 4 10.91 9.35 -2.01
N PHE A 5 9.69 9.56 -1.57
CA PHE A 5 8.89 8.52 -0.93
C PHE A 5 7.58 8.36 -1.72
N ALA A 6 7.16 7.13 -1.89
CA ALA A 6 5.87 6.85 -2.51
C ALA A 6 4.86 6.54 -1.41
N LEU A 7 3.66 7.09 -1.52
CA LEU A 7 2.56 6.80 -0.63
C LEU A 7 1.43 6.19 -1.44
N VAL A 8 1.07 4.96 -1.12
CA VAL A 8 0.06 4.21 -1.86
C VAL A 8 -1.16 3.98 -0.96
N PRO A 9 -2.25 4.70 -1.16
CA PRO A 9 -3.47 4.45 -0.39
C PRO A 9 -4.16 3.19 -0.92
N ALA A 10 -4.25 2.17 -0.08
CA ALA A 10 -4.80 0.87 -0.46
C ALA A 10 -5.77 0.35 0.60
N ALA A 11 -6.49 1.26 1.27
CA ALA A 11 -7.38 0.90 2.35
C ALA A 11 -8.82 0.60 1.93
N GLY A 12 -9.15 0.68 0.63
CA GLY A 12 -10.49 0.41 0.16
C GLY A 12 -10.87 -1.05 0.33
N SER A 13 -12.08 -1.31 0.79
CA SER A 13 -12.54 -2.67 1.02
C SER A 13 -13.13 -3.33 -0.21
N GLY A 14 -13.67 -2.54 -1.15
CA GLY A 14 -14.37 -3.08 -2.30
C GLY A 14 -15.73 -3.69 -1.98
N SER A 15 -16.12 -3.72 -0.72
CA SER A 15 -17.34 -4.39 -0.29
C SER A 15 -18.63 -3.74 -0.79
N ARG A 16 -18.52 -2.52 -1.27
CA ARG A 16 -19.66 -1.77 -1.81
C ARG A 16 -20.42 -2.57 -2.89
N PHE A 17 -19.73 -3.40 -3.63
CA PHE A 17 -20.35 -4.17 -4.71
C PHE A 17 -20.56 -5.63 -4.35
N GLY A 18 -20.48 -5.95 -3.07
CA GLY A 18 -20.63 -7.32 -2.61
C GLY A 18 -19.45 -8.22 -2.92
N ALA A 19 -18.35 -7.65 -3.41
CA ALA A 19 -17.14 -8.41 -3.66
C ALA A 19 -16.51 -8.81 -2.32
N GLU A 20 -16.17 -10.09 -2.18
CA GLU A 20 -15.52 -10.57 -0.98
C GLU A 20 -14.06 -10.15 -0.92
N VAL A 21 -13.43 -10.01 -2.09
CA VAL A 21 -12.03 -9.64 -2.19
C VAL A 21 -11.93 -8.18 -2.58
N PRO A 22 -11.23 -7.34 -1.81
CA PRO A 22 -11.02 -5.94 -2.21
C PRO A 22 -10.38 -5.86 -3.59
N LYS A 23 -10.74 -4.83 -4.35
CA LYS A 23 -10.34 -4.68 -5.74
C LYS A 23 -8.82 -4.78 -5.93
N GLN A 24 -8.05 -4.19 -5.02
CA GLN A 24 -6.59 -4.17 -5.14
C GLN A 24 -5.96 -5.55 -4.98
N TYR A 25 -6.71 -6.53 -4.45
CA TYR A 25 -6.23 -7.90 -4.27
C TYR A 25 -6.70 -8.85 -5.35
N LEU A 26 -7.49 -8.38 -6.31
CA LEU A 26 -7.87 -9.22 -7.44
C LEU A 26 -6.61 -9.53 -8.25
N GLU A 27 -6.53 -10.76 -8.74
CA GLU A 27 -5.32 -11.22 -9.42
C GLU A 27 -5.30 -10.87 -10.89
N ALA A 28 -4.11 -10.53 -11.36
CA ALA A 28 -3.79 -10.38 -12.77
C ALA A 28 -2.42 -10.98 -12.97
N ALA A 29 -2.26 -11.82 -14.00
CA ALA A 29 -1.00 -12.49 -14.30
C ALA A 29 -0.44 -13.26 -13.07
N GLY A 30 -1.33 -13.88 -12.31
CA GLY A 30 -0.95 -14.73 -11.18
C GLY A 30 -0.62 -14.02 -9.89
N LYS A 31 -0.75 -12.68 -9.84
CA LYS A 31 -0.43 -11.90 -8.65
C LYS A 31 -1.53 -10.86 -8.40
N PRO A 32 -1.75 -10.44 -7.13
CA PRO A 32 -2.71 -9.37 -6.87
C PRO A 32 -2.35 -8.08 -7.59
N LEU A 33 -3.36 -7.29 -7.95
CA LEU A 33 -3.11 -6.01 -8.62
C LEU A 33 -2.18 -5.11 -7.82
N ILE A 34 -2.35 -5.07 -6.50
CA ILE A 34 -1.50 -4.25 -5.64
C ILE A 34 -0.03 -4.68 -5.75
N PHE A 35 0.24 -5.98 -5.91
CA PHE A 35 1.60 -6.48 -6.07
C PHE A 35 2.28 -5.84 -7.27
N HIS A 36 1.58 -5.79 -8.41
CA HIS A 36 2.15 -5.23 -9.63
C HIS A 36 2.48 -3.74 -9.47
N ALA A 37 1.58 -2.99 -8.83
CA ALA A 37 1.81 -1.57 -8.60
C ALA A 37 3.01 -1.35 -7.68
N LEU A 38 3.10 -2.11 -6.59
CA LEU A 38 4.19 -1.98 -5.64
C LEU A 38 5.52 -2.42 -6.25
N ALA A 39 5.50 -3.47 -7.07
CA ALA A 39 6.72 -3.93 -7.74
C ALA A 39 7.31 -2.84 -8.63
N ALA A 40 6.46 -2.12 -9.36
CA ALA A 40 6.92 -1.04 -10.21
C ALA A 40 7.59 0.08 -9.41
N LEU A 41 6.97 0.45 -8.28
CA LEU A 41 7.52 1.49 -7.40
C LEU A 41 8.81 1.06 -6.73
N CYS A 42 8.86 -0.19 -6.27
CA CYS A 42 10.04 -0.70 -5.57
C CYS A 42 11.25 -0.83 -6.50
N ARG A 43 11.03 -0.93 -7.81
CA ARG A 43 12.12 -0.98 -8.78
C ARG A 43 12.66 0.39 -9.16
N CYS A 44 12.00 1.47 -8.74
CA CYS A 44 12.43 2.82 -9.08
C CYS A 44 13.57 3.25 -8.17
N PRO A 45 14.78 3.48 -8.68
CA PRO A 45 15.92 3.79 -7.81
C PRO A 45 15.81 5.15 -7.12
N GLN A 46 15.00 6.07 -7.65
CA GLN A 46 14.80 7.37 -7.02
C GLN A 46 13.86 7.32 -5.81
N ILE A 47 13.11 6.24 -5.64
CA ILE A 47 12.21 6.09 -4.50
C ILE A 47 12.94 5.37 -3.37
N ALA A 48 13.09 6.05 -2.24
CA ALA A 48 13.79 5.49 -1.09
C ALA A 48 12.92 4.48 -0.34
N GLU A 49 11.63 4.79 -0.16
CA GLU A 49 10.69 3.92 0.54
C GLU A 49 9.33 4.00 -0.11
N VAL A 50 8.59 2.90 -0.04
CA VAL A 50 7.21 2.81 -0.55
C VAL A 50 6.31 2.53 0.64
N TRP A 51 5.49 3.52 1.00
CA TRP A 51 4.58 3.42 2.14
C TRP A 51 3.19 3.03 1.65
N VAL A 52 2.69 1.92 2.15
CA VAL A 52 1.38 1.39 1.74
C VAL A 52 0.41 1.56 2.88
N VAL A 53 -0.65 2.33 2.67
CA VAL A 53 -1.66 2.58 3.69
C VAL A 53 -2.78 1.56 3.51
N LEU A 54 -2.93 0.69 4.51
CA LEU A 54 -3.89 -0.41 4.48
C LEU A 54 -4.94 -0.19 5.55
N SER A 55 -6.10 -0.83 5.39
CA SER A 55 -7.13 -0.83 6.42
C SER A 55 -6.62 -1.51 7.68
N ALA A 56 -7.07 -1.04 8.85
CA ALA A 56 -6.62 -1.59 10.13
C ALA A 56 -6.90 -3.09 10.24
N GLY A 57 -7.99 -3.55 9.63
CA GLY A 57 -8.35 -4.97 9.67
C GLY A 57 -8.05 -5.72 8.38
N ASP A 58 -7.09 -5.24 7.58
CA ASP A 58 -6.78 -5.88 6.30
C ASP A 58 -6.19 -7.27 6.50
N ALA A 59 -6.96 -8.28 6.15
CA ALA A 59 -6.55 -9.68 6.27
C ALA A 59 -5.89 -10.20 5.00
N TRP A 60 -5.94 -9.44 3.91
CA TRP A 60 -5.43 -9.89 2.61
C TRP A 60 -3.95 -9.63 2.44
N TRP A 61 -3.42 -8.63 3.14
CA TRP A 61 -2.02 -8.23 2.99
C TRP A 61 -1.06 -9.37 3.32
N ALA A 62 -1.41 -10.23 4.27
CA ALA A 62 -0.55 -11.34 4.67
C ALA A 62 -0.30 -12.33 3.53
N GLU A 63 -1.19 -12.34 2.52
CA GLU A 63 -1.06 -13.24 1.37
C GLU A 63 -0.16 -12.66 0.27
N VAL A 64 0.24 -11.40 0.38
CA VAL A 64 1.07 -10.75 -0.64
C VAL A 64 2.54 -11.16 -0.42
N ASP A 65 3.19 -11.54 -1.51
CA ASP A 65 4.61 -11.95 -1.46
C ASP A 65 5.51 -10.71 -1.37
N VAL A 66 5.53 -10.09 -0.19
CA VAL A 66 6.27 -8.85 0.01
C VAL A 66 7.78 -9.05 0.00
N LEU A 67 8.24 -10.26 0.27
CA LEU A 67 9.68 -10.53 0.30
C LEU A 67 10.31 -10.36 -1.08
N SER A 68 9.56 -10.68 -2.14
CA SER A 68 10.08 -10.52 -3.49
C SER A 68 10.10 -9.05 -3.94
N LEU A 69 9.46 -8.15 -3.19
CA LEU A 69 9.42 -6.73 -3.53
C LEU A 69 10.61 -5.93 -2.99
N GLY A 70 11.36 -6.51 -2.06
CA GLY A 70 12.56 -5.86 -1.53
C GLY A 70 12.32 -5.15 -0.21
N GLY A 71 13.31 -4.42 0.26
CA GLY A 71 13.31 -3.83 1.59
C GLY A 71 12.75 -2.41 1.70
N LYS A 72 12.28 -1.83 0.59
CA LYS A 72 11.74 -0.47 0.61
C LYS A 72 10.31 -0.37 1.13
N LEU A 73 9.61 -1.46 1.20
CA LEU A 73 8.17 -1.49 1.45
C LEU A 73 7.87 -1.28 2.93
N ARG A 74 6.97 -0.33 3.22
CA ARG A 74 6.56 0.02 4.57
C ARG A 74 5.04 -0.01 4.68
N PRO A 75 4.45 -1.14 5.05
CA PRO A 75 3.00 -1.19 5.24
C PRO A 75 2.59 -0.52 6.55
N VAL A 76 1.54 0.29 6.50
CA VAL A 76 0.95 0.90 7.70
C VAL A 76 -0.55 0.69 7.68
N PHE A 77 -1.10 0.22 8.80
CA PHE A 77 -2.51 -0.17 8.90
C PHE A 77 -3.31 0.96 9.54
N CYS A 78 -3.30 2.11 8.88
CA CYS A 78 -3.94 3.32 9.40
C CYS A 78 -4.95 3.92 8.42
N GLY A 79 -5.44 3.13 7.49
CA GLY A 79 -6.40 3.62 6.52
C GLY A 79 -7.68 4.13 7.14
N GLY A 80 -8.24 5.19 6.57
CA GLY A 80 -9.50 5.78 7.01
C GLY A 80 -10.67 5.31 6.17
N ALA A 81 -11.84 5.92 6.41
CA ALA A 81 -13.07 5.56 5.72
C ALA A 81 -13.08 6.03 4.27
N THR A 82 -12.30 7.05 3.93
CA THR A 82 -12.22 7.58 2.58
C THR A 82 -10.77 7.57 2.12
N ARG A 83 -10.58 7.73 0.79
CA ARG A 83 -9.22 7.85 0.24
C ARG A 83 -8.51 9.06 0.86
N ALA A 84 -9.21 10.18 1.01
CA ALA A 84 -8.60 11.39 1.58
C ALA A 84 -8.12 11.15 3.02
N GLU A 85 -8.92 10.45 3.82
CA GLU A 85 -8.50 10.11 5.18
C GLU A 85 -7.31 9.17 5.19
N SER A 86 -7.29 8.19 4.28
CA SER A 86 -6.17 7.25 4.18
C SER A 86 -4.89 7.98 3.81
N VAL A 87 -4.96 8.92 2.86
CA VAL A 87 -3.79 9.70 2.47
C VAL A 87 -3.31 10.57 3.63
N ALA A 88 -4.24 11.24 4.33
CA ALA A 88 -3.89 12.10 5.47
C ALA A 88 -3.23 11.29 6.58
N ASN A 89 -3.79 10.12 6.90
CA ASN A 89 -3.24 9.25 7.94
C ASN A 89 -1.86 8.73 7.55
N GLY A 90 -1.70 8.36 6.28
CA GLY A 90 -0.42 7.90 5.78
C GLY A 90 0.66 8.98 5.81
N LEU A 91 0.29 10.20 5.43
CA LEU A 91 1.21 11.33 5.49
C LEU A 91 1.63 11.64 6.93
N ALA A 92 0.69 11.54 7.87
CA ALA A 92 1.01 11.73 9.28
C ALA A 92 1.99 10.68 9.77
N ALA A 93 1.78 9.42 9.40
CA ALA A 93 2.68 8.34 9.78
C ALA A 93 4.07 8.54 9.19
N LEU A 94 4.14 8.92 7.93
CA LEU A 94 5.41 9.18 7.26
C LEU A 94 6.13 10.36 7.89
N SER A 95 5.42 11.44 8.19
CA SER A 95 5.98 12.61 8.84
C SER A 95 6.57 12.27 10.20
N ALA A 96 5.87 11.45 10.98
CA ALA A 96 6.35 11.01 12.29
C ALA A 96 7.63 10.17 12.15
N HIS A 97 7.70 9.35 11.11
CA HIS A 97 8.88 8.52 10.86
C HIS A 97 10.10 9.38 10.50
N LEU A 98 9.89 10.47 9.77
CA LEU A 98 10.97 11.34 9.33
C LEU A 98 11.41 12.36 10.38
N ALA A 99 10.63 12.54 11.43
CA ALA A 99 10.91 13.53 12.48
C ALA A 99 12.09 13.14 13.38
#